data_8c7b9b190f01788dc71bcd9872ac1edc
#
_entry.id   8c7b9b190f01788dc71bcd9872ac1edc
#
_cell.length_a   1.000
_cell.length_b   1.000
_cell.length_c   1.000
_cell.angle_alpha   90.00
_cell.angle_beta   90.00
_cell.angle_gamma   90.00
#
_symmetry.space_group_name_H-M   'P 1'
#
loop_
_entity.id
_entity.type
_entity.pdbx_description
1 polymer ?
#
loop_
_entity_poly.entity_id
_entity_poly.type
_entity_poly.pdbx_seq_one_letter_code
_entity_poly.pdbx_strand_id
1 'polypeptide(L)'
;IVFPHSGELHPNDLMEWETNHDEVAAKVSQHLKLVERWNRFQRYWPSRTEASRELIGHLDNTDRLRDVVDSLDALWKKLELDGLEFLQAFEHAGLDVGGWRNRVFEDPMNALEQMTLKQERWEARVTLIDELQALDVSFDGEGEVVLRTQLLATEEAGDDVLGEMRRYVERMRLRNARHRGMLEEELASMRRAGVLEREVSIEGMNLKEMEAHVVRL
;
A
#
# COMPACT_ATOMS: atom_id res chain seq x y z
N ILE A 1 15.75 -31.24 -43.25
CA ILE A 1 16.96 -32.09 -43.09
C ILE A 1 17.00 -32.94 -44.33
N VAL A 2 17.95 -32.65 -45.22
CA VAL A 2 18.17 -33.46 -46.44
C VAL A 2 19.24 -34.50 -46.07
N PHE A 3 18.86 -35.74 -46.00
CA PHE A 3 19.83 -36.85 -45.88
C PHE A 3 20.53 -37.05 -47.22
N PRO A 4 21.87 -37.10 -47.25
CA PRO A 4 22.58 -37.42 -48.47
C PRO A 4 22.25 -38.86 -48.89
N HIS A 5 21.77 -39.00 -50.13
CA HIS A 5 21.57 -40.29 -50.74
C HIS A 5 22.94 -40.82 -51.21
N SER A 6 23.51 -41.75 -50.51
CA SER A 6 24.37 -42.86 -50.90
C SER A 6 25.50 -43.13 -49.88
N GLY A 7 25.45 -44.22 -49.28
CA GLY A 7 26.47 -45.15 -48.85
C GLY A 7 27.66 -44.57 -48.11
N GLU A 8 28.15 -44.79 -47.10
CA GLU A 8 29.34 -44.53 -46.30
C GLU A 8 29.43 -43.06 -45.78
N LEU A 9 28.83 -42.83 -44.68
CA LEU A 9 29.07 -41.60 -43.85
C LEU A 9 30.53 -41.56 -43.44
N HIS A 10 31.25 -40.54 -43.93
CA HIS A 10 32.62 -40.32 -43.51
C HIS A 10 32.61 -39.95 -41.99
N PRO A 11 33.61 -40.39 -41.16
CA PRO A 11 33.67 -40.06 -39.75
C PRO A 11 33.55 -38.54 -39.43
N ASN A 12 34.03 -37.68 -40.33
CA ASN A 12 33.91 -36.24 -40.23
C ASN A 12 32.45 -35.74 -40.37
N ASP A 13 31.65 -36.40 -41.23
CA ASP A 13 30.22 -36.03 -41.41
C ASP A 13 29.39 -36.41 -40.19
N LEU A 14 29.76 -37.48 -39.49
CA LEU A 14 29.15 -37.88 -38.24
C LEU A 14 29.49 -36.90 -37.11
N MET A 15 30.74 -36.43 -36.99
CA MET A 15 31.14 -35.42 -36.02
C MET A 15 30.44 -34.06 -36.27
N GLU A 16 30.34 -33.66 -37.53
CA GLU A 16 29.64 -32.43 -37.93
C GLU A 16 28.14 -32.54 -37.64
N TRP A 17 27.52 -33.71 -37.86
CA TRP A 17 26.14 -33.98 -37.56
C TRP A 17 25.87 -34.00 -36.04
N GLU A 18 26.73 -34.65 -35.25
CA GLU A 18 26.65 -34.65 -33.77
C GLU A 18 26.77 -33.23 -33.20
N THR A 19 27.73 -32.45 -33.69
CA THR A 19 27.93 -31.05 -33.27
C THR A 19 26.71 -30.19 -33.60
N ASN A 20 26.16 -30.32 -34.81
CA ASN A 20 24.95 -29.60 -35.24
C ASN A 20 23.71 -30.02 -34.42
N HIS A 21 23.60 -31.32 -34.10
CA HIS A 21 22.50 -31.84 -33.29
C HIS A 21 22.52 -31.27 -31.90
N ASP A 22 23.69 -31.22 -31.25
CA ASP A 22 23.86 -30.68 -29.92
C ASP A 22 23.59 -29.16 -29.89
N GLU A 23 24.01 -28.41 -30.89
CA GLU A 23 23.70 -26.99 -31.04
C GLU A 23 22.19 -26.73 -31.19
N VAL A 24 21.51 -27.52 -32.03
CA VAL A 24 20.06 -27.42 -32.20
C VAL A 24 19.32 -27.78 -30.92
N ALA A 25 19.73 -28.85 -30.23
CA ALA A 25 19.15 -29.26 -28.96
C ALA A 25 19.32 -28.16 -27.87
N ALA A 26 20.50 -27.53 -27.81
CA ALA A 26 20.76 -26.43 -26.90
C ALA A 26 19.87 -25.22 -27.21
N LYS A 27 19.72 -24.83 -28.49
CA LYS A 27 18.84 -23.72 -28.90
C LYS A 27 17.38 -23.99 -28.56
N VAL A 28 16.88 -25.19 -28.81
CA VAL A 28 15.52 -25.62 -28.48
C VAL A 28 15.31 -25.58 -26.98
N SER A 29 16.24 -26.12 -26.19
CA SER A 29 16.17 -26.10 -24.71
C SER A 29 16.14 -24.68 -24.18
N GLN A 30 16.97 -23.78 -24.73
CA GLN A 30 16.98 -22.38 -24.36
C GLN A 30 15.65 -21.68 -24.67
N HIS A 31 15.09 -21.93 -25.85
CA HIS A 31 13.80 -21.38 -26.24
C HIS A 31 12.67 -21.86 -25.34
N LEU A 32 12.63 -23.16 -25.00
CA LEU A 32 11.63 -23.71 -24.07
C LEU A 32 11.70 -23.05 -22.71
N LYS A 33 12.88 -22.79 -22.16
CA LYS A 33 13.05 -22.05 -20.89
C LYS A 33 12.51 -20.62 -20.98
N LEU A 34 12.69 -19.93 -22.10
CA LEU A 34 12.12 -18.59 -22.29
C LEU A 34 10.60 -18.63 -22.36
N VAL A 35 10.02 -19.63 -23.04
CA VAL A 35 8.56 -19.82 -23.11
C VAL A 35 7.97 -20.13 -21.72
N GLU A 36 8.64 -20.95 -20.89
CA GLU A 36 8.22 -21.21 -19.52
C GLU A 36 8.22 -19.94 -18.67
N ARG A 37 9.28 -19.13 -18.74
CA ARG A 37 9.37 -17.83 -18.06
C ARG A 37 8.25 -16.88 -18.53
N TRP A 38 8.03 -16.79 -19.85
CA TRP A 38 6.94 -16.03 -20.42
C TRP A 38 5.57 -16.46 -19.90
N ASN A 39 5.29 -17.77 -19.88
CA ASN A 39 4.03 -18.31 -19.37
C ASN A 39 3.83 -17.99 -17.87
N ARG A 40 4.90 -17.94 -17.07
CA ARG A 40 4.86 -17.46 -15.70
C ARG A 40 4.38 -16.01 -15.63
N PHE A 41 4.96 -15.11 -16.44
CA PHE A 41 4.53 -13.72 -16.47
C PHE A 41 3.10 -13.54 -16.99
N GLN A 42 2.67 -14.32 -17.98
CA GLN A 42 1.28 -14.33 -18.43
C GLN A 42 0.30 -14.66 -17.29
N ARG A 43 0.70 -15.53 -16.40
CA ARG A 43 -0.13 -15.95 -15.26
C ARG A 43 -0.24 -14.85 -14.19
N TYR A 44 0.84 -14.18 -13.87
CA TYR A 44 0.89 -13.21 -12.77
C TYR A 44 0.69 -11.77 -13.23
N TRP A 45 1.10 -11.45 -14.46
CA TRP A 45 1.00 -10.10 -15.02
C TRP A 45 0.33 -10.07 -16.41
N PRO A 46 -0.92 -10.46 -16.53
CA PRO A 46 -1.59 -10.58 -17.82
C PRO A 46 -1.60 -9.27 -18.61
N SER A 47 -1.86 -8.13 -17.97
CA SER A 47 -1.88 -6.81 -18.63
C SER A 47 -0.50 -6.40 -19.15
N ARG A 48 0.57 -6.69 -18.41
CA ARG A 48 1.96 -6.40 -18.85
C ARG A 48 2.39 -7.29 -20.00
N THR A 49 2.05 -8.56 -19.95
CA THR A 49 2.36 -9.49 -21.03
C THR A 49 1.55 -9.21 -22.28
N GLU A 50 0.31 -8.75 -22.18
CA GLU A 50 -0.50 -8.31 -23.31
C GLU A 50 0.15 -7.13 -24.04
N ALA A 51 0.56 -6.09 -23.29
CA ALA A 51 1.28 -4.95 -23.85
C ALA A 51 2.62 -5.34 -24.49
N SER A 52 3.30 -6.36 -23.95
CA SER A 52 4.60 -6.85 -24.45
C SER A 52 4.46 -7.80 -25.64
N ARG A 53 3.28 -8.38 -25.85
CA ARG A 53 3.02 -9.33 -26.93
C ARG A 53 3.24 -8.73 -28.32
N GLU A 54 2.88 -7.46 -28.51
CA GLU A 54 3.11 -6.75 -29.77
C GLU A 54 4.61 -6.57 -30.06
N LEU A 55 5.44 -6.41 -29.02
CA LEU A 55 6.90 -6.30 -29.15
C LEU A 55 7.56 -7.61 -29.57
N ILE A 56 7.03 -8.73 -29.09
CA ILE A 56 7.54 -10.06 -29.45
C ILE A 56 7.13 -10.43 -30.88
N GLY A 57 5.90 -10.07 -31.29
CA GLY A 57 5.29 -10.50 -32.54
C GLY A 57 4.88 -11.98 -32.49
N HIS A 58 5.80 -12.87 -32.80
CA HIS A 58 5.60 -14.31 -32.68
C HIS A 58 6.53 -14.93 -31.65
N LEU A 59 6.03 -15.89 -30.85
CA LEU A 59 6.80 -16.56 -29.78
C LEU A 59 8.00 -17.39 -30.32
N ASP A 60 8.06 -17.66 -31.60
CA ASP A 60 9.20 -18.31 -32.28
C ASP A 60 10.41 -17.36 -32.46
N ASN A 61 10.20 -16.05 -32.33
CA ASN A 61 11.28 -15.07 -32.34
C ASN A 61 12.06 -15.09 -31.01
N THR A 62 13.02 -15.99 -30.90
CA THR A 62 13.79 -16.26 -29.69
C THR A 62 14.49 -15.00 -29.13
N ASP A 63 15.03 -14.14 -30.00
CA ASP A 63 15.80 -12.97 -29.56
C ASP A 63 14.86 -11.90 -28.93
N ARG A 64 13.77 -11.57 -29.61
CA ARG A 64 12.78 -10.64 -29.08
C ARG A 64 12.10 -11.17 -27.81
N LEU A 65 11.79 -12.48 -27.79
CA LEU A 65 11.24 -13.12 -26.61
C LEU A 65 12.21 -13.02 -25.43
N ARG A 66 13.52 -13.23 -25.70
CA ARG A 66 14.56 -13.10 -24.67
C ARG A 66 14.60 -11.68 -24.10
N ASP A 67 14.68 -10.65 -24.95
CA ASP A 67 14.76 -9.26 -24.53
C ASP A 67 13.57 -8.86 -23.64
N VAL A 68 12.37 -9.28 -24.04
CA VAL A 68 11.16 -8.99 -23.26
C VAL A 68 11.15 -9.76 -21.93
N VAL A 69 11.46 -11.05 -21.95
CA VAL A 69 11.49 -11.89 -20.74
C VAL A 69 12.55 -11.40 -19.75
N ASP A 70 13.74 -11.02 -20.22
CA ASP A 70 14.81 -10.51 -19.37
C ASP A 70 14.43 -9.13 -18.77
N SER A 71 13.71 -8.29 -19.51
CA SER A 71 13.15 -7.04 -18.99
C SER A 71 12.10 -7.27 -17.91
N LEU A 72 11.21 -8.25 -18.11
CA LEU A 72 10.20 -8.63 -17.11
C LEU A 72 10.84 -9.25 -15.86
N ASP A 73 11.89 -10.07 -16.01
CA ASP A 73 12.63 -10.63 -14.87
C ASP A 73 13.36 -9.53 -14.07
N ALA A 74 13.95 -8.55 -14.76
CA ALA A 74 14.58 -7.42 -14.08
C ALA A 74 13.56 -6.61 -13.25
N LEU A 75 12.38 -6.36 -13.82
CA LEU A 75 11.29 -5.72 -13.14
C LEU A 75 10.78 -6.54 -11.96
N TRP A 76 10.63 -7.87 -12.15
CA TRP A 76 10.22 -8.79 -11.08
C TRP A 76 11.17 -8.72 -9.89
N LYS A 77 12.47 -8.83 -10.13
CA LYS A 77 13.50 -8.75 -9.08
C LYS A 77 13.49 -7.40 -8.36
N LYS A 78 13.27 -6.32 -9.10
CA LYS A 78 13.14 -5.00 -8.48
C LYS A 78 11.95 -4.96 -7.53
N LEU A 79 10.78 -5.43 -7.96
CA LEU A 79 9.57 -5.45 -7.13
C LEU A 79 9.70 -6.40 -5.91
N GLU A 80 10.44 -7.51 -6.05
CA GLU A 80 10.78 -8.36 -4.91
C GLU A 80 11.61 -7.60 -3.86
N LEU A 81 12.61 -6.83 -4.29
CA LEU A 81 13.44 -6.02 -3.40
C LEU A 81 12.61 -4.92 -2.73
N ASP A 82 11.85 -4.17 -3.53
CA ASP A 82 10.96 -3.11 -3.02
C ASP A 82 9.97 -3.69 -1.99
N GLY A 83 9.42 -4.88 -2.27
CA GLY A 83 8.52 -5.58 -1.35
C GLY A 83 9.18 -6.03 -0.05
N LEU A 84 10.43 -6.47 -0.10
CA LEU A 84 11.18 -6.85 1.11
C LEU A 84 11.53 -5.63 1.96
N GLU A 85 11.90 -4.51 1.34
CA GLU A 85 12.12 -3.24 2.06
C GLU A 85 10.84 -2.75 2.73
N PHE A 86 9.70 -2.86 2.05
CA PHE A 86 8.38 -2.52 2.59
C PHE A 86 8.02 -3.40 3.81
N LEU A 87 8.31 -4.71 3.74
CA LEU A 87 8.11 -5.61 4.87
C LEU A 87 8.96 -5.24 6.09
N GLN A 88 10.21 -4.83 5.88
CA GLN A 88 11.06 -4.36 6.97
C GLN A 88 10.48 -3.10 7.64
N ALA A 89 9.96 -2.16 6.85
CA ALA A 89 9.30 -0.98 7.39
C ALA A 89 8.05 -1.35 8.21
N PHE A 90 7.26 -2.34 7.77
CA PHE A 90 6.10 -2.85 8.51
C PHE A 90 6.50 -3.50 9.84
N GLU A 91 7.52 -4.35 9.85
CA GLU A 91 8.05 -4.97 11.07
C GLU A 91 8.50 -3.90 12.08
N HIS A 92 9.21 -2.85 11.62
CA HIS A 92 9.63 -1.75 12.49
C HIS A 92 8.44 -0.94 13.04
N ALA A 93 7.35 -0.84 12.28
CA ALA A 93 6.11 -0.20 12.71
C ALA A 93 5.25 -1.10 13.63
N GLY A 94 5.68 -2.34 13.90
CA GLY A 94 4.94 -3.30 14.73
C GLY A 94 3.73 -3.93 14.05
N LEU A 95 3.64 -3.85 12.72
CA LEU A 95 2.59 -4.49 11.95
C LEU A 95 2.90 -5.97 11.71
N ASP A 96 1.87 -6.81 11.70
CA ASP A 96 2.02 -8.23 11.36
C ASP A 96 2.38 -8.39 9.88
N VAL A 97 3.53 -9.00 9.64
CA VAL A 97 4.06 -9.33 8.31
C VAL A 97 3.95 -10.83 7.98
N GLY A 98 3.29 -11.60 8.82
CA GLY A 98 3.12 -13.05 8.66
C GLY A 98 2.56 -13.41 7.29
N GLY A 99 3.25 -14.33 6.58
CA GLY A 99 2.85 -14.79 5.25
C GLY A 99 3.11 -13.83 4.08
N TRP A 100 3.42 -12.55 4.33
CA TRP A 100 3.68 -11.57 3.27
C TRP A 100 4.97 -11.84 2.51
N ARG A 101 5.99 -12.34 3.18
CA ARG A 101 7.28 -12.67 2.54
C ARG A 101 7.10 -13.68 1.39
N ASN A 102 6.30 -14.72 1.59
CA ASN A 102 6.01 -15.69 0.54
C ASN A 102 5.25 -15.06 -0.63
N ARG A 103 4.28 -14.19 -0.33
CA ARG A 103 3.50 -13.48 -1.37
C ARG A 103 4.38 -12.55 -2.21
N VAL A 104 5.37 -11.88 -1.61
CA VAL A 104 6.35 -11.04 -2.34
C VAL A 104 7.14 -11.87 -3.34
N PHE A 105 7.54 -13.11 -3.01
CA PHE A 105 8.25 -13.99 -3.95
C PHE A 105 7.33 -14.62 -5.01
N GLU A 106 6.08 -14.88 -4.67
CA GLU A 106 5.10 -15.47 -5.59
C GLU A 106 4.56 -14.46 -6.60
N ASP A 107 4.15 -13.28 -6.13
CA ASP A 107 3.59 -12.19 -6.94
C ASP A 107 3.92 -10.85 -6.30
N PRO A 108 5.15 -10.30 -6.56
CA PRO A 108 5.61 -9.08 -5.90
C PRO A 108 4.77 -7.85 -6.22
N MET A 109 4.17 -7.77 -7.39
CA MET A 109 3.34 -6.64 -7.80
C MET A 109 2.06 -6.57 -6.98
N ASN A 110 1.33 -7.68 -6.91
CA ASN A 110 0.11 -7.77 -6.11
C ASN A 110 0.41 -7.64 -4.61
N ALA A 111 1.51 -8.23 -4.14
CA ALA A 111 1.93 -8.10 -2.75
C ALA A 111 2.20 -6.63 -2.37
N LEU A 112 2.94 -5.89 -3.20
CA LEU A 112 3.20 -4.46 -2.99
C LEU A 112 1.93 -3.63 -2.99
N GLU A 113 1.01 -3.85 -3.93
CA GLU A 113 -0.28 -3.17 -3.98
C GLU A 113 -1.08 -3.39 -2.69
N GLN A 114 -1.18 -4.63 -2.23
CA GLN A 114 -1.89 -4.97 -1.00
C GLN A 114 -1.21 -4.40 0.25
N MET A 115 0.12 -4.40 0.30
CA MET A 115 0.87 -3.78 1.40
C MET A 115 0.70 -2.27 1.43
N THR A 116 0.69 -1.60 0.28
CA THR A 116 0.43 -0.16 0.18
C THR A 116 -0.96 0.19 0.74
N LEU A 117 -2.00 -0.56 0.35
CA LEU A 117 -3.34 -0.39 0.91
C LEU A 117 -3.39 -0.63 2.43
N LYS A 118 -2.66 -1.62 2.92
CA LYS A 118 -2.57 -1.89 4.36
C LYS A 118 -1.88 -0.74 5.10
N GLN A 119 -0.83 -0.17 4.53
CA GLN A 119 -0.14 1.00 5.09
C GLN A 119 -1.03 2.23 5.14
N GLU A 120 -1.70 2.56 4.05
CA GLU A 120 -2.62 3.70 3.98
C GLU A 120 -3.73 3.62 5.04
N ARG A 121 -4.30 2.43 5.22
CA ARG A 121 -5.29 2.18 6.27
C ARG A 121 -4.71 2.34 7.67
N TRP A 122 -3.50 1.83 7.90
CA TRP A 122 -2.83 1.96 9.18
C TRP A 122 -2.52 3.42 9.52
N GLU A 123 -1.97 4.19 8.57
CA GLU A 123 -1.70 5.62 8.73
C GLU A 123 -2.99 6.41 9.01
N ALA A 124 -4.07 6.10 8.27
CA ALA A 124 -5.37 6.70 8.50
C ALA A 124 -5.93 6.40 9.91
N ARG A 125 -5.70 5.19 10.43
CA ARG A 125 -6.09 4.79 11.79
C ARG A 125 -5.31 5.55 12.85
N VAL A 126 -3.98 5.62 12.72
CA VAL A 126 -3.11 6.35 13.65
C VAL A 126 -3.54 7.81 13.70
N THR A 127 -3.70 8.44 12.54
CA THR A 127 -4.17 9.83 12.45
C THR A 127 -5.52 10.04 13.17
N LEU A 128 -6.47 9.13 12.97
CA LEU A 128 -7.78 9.22 13.62
C LEU A 128 -7.73 9.00 15.13
N ILE A 129 -6.83 8.14 15.61
CA ILE A 129 -6.60 7.95 17.05
C ILE A 129 -6.07 9.26 17.68
N ASP A 130 -5.08 9.88 17.04
CA ASP A 130 -4.52 11.16 17.50
C ASP A 130 -5.60 12.27 17.49
N GLU A 131 -6.41 12.33 16.43
CA GLU A 131 -7.51 13.28 16.32
C GLU A 131 -8.60 13.07 17.39
N LEU A 132 -8.93 11.81 17.71
CA LEU A 132 -9.88 11.47 18.78
C LEU A 132 -9.33 11.88 20.15
N GLN A 133 -8.04 11.61 20.40
CA GLN A 133 -7.38 11.98 21.65
C GLN A 133 -7.25 13.51 21.85
N ALA A 134 -7.15 14.25 20.75
CA ALA A 134 -7.09 15.70 20.76
C ALA A 134 -8.46 16.40 20.91
N LEU A 135 -9.58 15.64 20.87
CA LEU A 135 -10.91 16.23 21.06
C LEU A 135 -11.11 16.72 22.49
N ASP A 136 -11.69 17.92 22.62
CA ASP A 136 -12.19 18.39 23.92
C ASP A 136 -13.49 17.63 24.28
N VAL A 137 -13.38 16.71 25.21
CA VAL A 137 -14.47 15.87 25.73
C VAL A 137 -14.85 16.23 27.16
N SER A 138 -14.45 17.42 27.61
CA SER A 138 -14.64 17.87 28.99
C SER A 138 -16.12 17.94 29.46
N PHE A 139 -17.05 18.11 28.51
CA PHE A 139 -18.49 18.08 28.82
C PHE A 139 -19.09 16.68 28.74
N ASP A 140 -18.82 15.96 27.69
CA ASP A 140 -19.34 14.62 27.43
C ASP A 140 -18.49 13.90 26.38
N GLY A 141 -18.69 12.63 26.27
CA GLY A 141 -18.08 11.84 25.18
C GLY A 141 -16.75 11.17 25.52
N GLU A 142 -16.20 11.35 26.73
CA GLU A 142 -14.95 10.69 27.13
C GLU A 142 -15.03 9.16 26.94
N GLY A 143 -16.08 8.53 27.46
CA GLY A 143 -16.31 7.09 27.30
C GLY A 143 -16.50 6.67 25.84
N GLU A 144 -17.15 7.50 25.03
CA GLU A 144 -17.34 7.24 23.60
C GLU A 144 -16.03 7.35 22.83
N VAL A 145 -15.18 8.34 23.14
CA VAL A 145 -13.85 8.47 22.54
C VAL A 145 -12.97 7.28 22.88
N VAL A 146 -12.98 6.81 24.13
CA VAL A 146 -12.23 5.63 24.56
C VAL A 146 -12.66 4.39 23.75
N LEU A 147 -13.97 4.13 23.65
CA LEU A 147 -14.50 2.99 22.88
C LEU A 147 -14.12 3.08 21.39
N ARG A 148 -14.20 4.28 20.79
CA ARG A 148 -13.84 4.49 19.39
C ARG A 148 -12.34 4.32 19.15
N THR A 149 -11.50 4.78 20.06
CA THR A 149 -10.06 4.56 20.02
C THR A 149 -9.72 3.08 20.10
N GLN A 150 -10.38 2.33 20.99
CA GLN A 150 -10.21 0.88 21.09
C GLN A 150 -10.65 0.17 19.81
N LEU A 151 -11.77 0.58 19.20
CA LEU A 151 -12.22 0.01 17.94
C LEU A 151 -11.23 0.26 16.81
N LEU A 152 -10.64 1.44 16.73
CA LEU A 152 -9.58 1.75 15.74
C LEU A 152 -8.28 1.00 16.04
N ALA A 153 -7.98 0.65 17.26
CA ALA A 153 -6.79 -0.12 17.62
C ALA A 153 -6.86 -1.58 17.15
N THR A 154 -8.04 -2.09 16.77
CA THR A 154 -8.16 -3.44 16.22
C THR A 154 -7.71 -3.47 14.75
N GLU A 155 -7.02 -4.53 14.31
CA GLU A 155 -6.58 -4.68 12.91
C GLU A 155 -7.74 -4.82 11.90
N GLU A 156 -8.93 -5.10 12.39
CA GLU A 156 -10.14 -5.37 11.59
C GLU A 156 -10.91 -4.11 11.16
N ALA A 157 -10.45 -2.91 11.57
CA ALA A 157 -11.11 -1.65 11.21
C ALA A 157 -11.07 -1.44 9.68
N GLY A 158 -12.18 -1.76 9.02
CA GLY A 158 -12.36 -1.56 7.58
C GLY A 158 -12.64 -0.10 7.20
N ASP A 159 -12.73 0.17 5.90
CA ASP A 159 -12.93 1.52 5.36
C ASP A 159 -14.24 2.17 5.85
N ASP A 160 -15.28 1.38 6.09
CA ASP A 160 -16.57 1.86 6.65
C ASP A 160 -16.37 2.40 8.06
N VAL A 161 -15.60 1.71 8.90
CA VAL A 161 -15.28 2.13 10.27
C VAL A 161 -14.45 3.42 10.24
N LEU A 162 -13.43 3.49 9.40
CA LEU A 162 -12.63 4.70 9.22
C LEU A 162 -13.49 5.89 8.77
N GLY A 163 -14.41 5.67 7.84
CA GLY A 163 -15.35 6.69 7.38
C GLY A 163 -16.31 7.16 8.47
N GLU A 164 -16.80 6.26 9.33
CA GLU A 164 -17.63 6.61 10.47
C GLU A 164 -16.86 7.43 11.51
N MET A 165 -15.62 7.05 11.82
CA MET A 165 -14.79 7.76 12.77
C MET A 165 -14.46 9.18 12.30
N ARG A 166 -14.12 9.38 11.02
CA ARG A 166 -13.90 10.72 10.43
C ARG A 166 -15.14 11.60 10.61
N ARG A 167 -16.32 11.07 10.32
CA ARG A 167 -17.60 11.80 10.50
C ARG A 167 -17.87 12.13 11.96
N TYR A 168 -17.47 11.26 12.89
CA TYR A 168 -17.59 11.52 14.32
C TYR A 168 -16.65 12.65 14.76
N VAL A 169 -15.37 12.58 14.44
CA VAL A 169 -14.37 13.61 14.74
C VAL A 169 -14.83 14.98 14.23
N GLU A 170 -15.27 15.03 12.99
CA GLU A 170 -15.76 16.27 12.36
C GLU A 170 -16.97 16.87 13.12
N ARG A 171 -17.96 16.04 13.42
CA ARG A 171 -19.14 16.48 14.21
C ARG A 171 -18.74 17.02 15.58
N MET A 172 -17.83 16.36 16.28
CA MET A 172 -17.36 16.80 17.60
C MET A 172 -16.59 18.12 17.50
N ARG A 173 -15.70 18.25 16.52
CA ARG A 173 -14.99 19.52 16.27
C ARG A 173 -15.95 20.68 16.01
N LEU A 174 -16.94 20.48 15.14
CA LEU A 174 -17.95 21.50 14.85
C LEU A 174 -18.78 21.87 16.08
N ARG A 175 -19.18 20.88 16.89
CA ARG A 175 -19.90 21.10 18.14
C ARG A 175 -19.06 21.93 19.11
N ASN A 176 -17.83 21.52 19.35
CA ASN A 176 -16.91 22.18 20.27
C ASN A 176 -16.58 23.61 19.81
N ALA A 177 -16.39 23.83 18.52
CA ALA A 177 -16.16 25.15 17.94
C ALA A 177 -17.36 26.09 18.16
N ARG A 178 -18.59 25.59 17.96
CA ARG A 178 -19.82 26.36 18.24
C ARG A 178 -19.95 26.72 19.71
N HIS A 179 -19.71 25.75 20.60
CA HIS A 179 -19.80 25.98 22.02
C HIS A 179 -18.76 27.00 22.48
N ARG A 180 -17.51 26.88 22.02
CA ARG A 180 -16.46 27.86 22.27
C ARG A 180 -16.85 29.25 21.79
N GLY A 181 -17.37 29.37 20.59
CA GLY A 181 -17.83 30.63 20.01
C GLY A 181 -18.96 31.29 20.84
N MET A 182 -19.89 30.48 21.34
CA MET A 182 -20.95 31.00 22.26
C MET A 182 -20.37 31.54 23.54
N LEU A 183 -19.44 30.85 24.19
CA LEU A 183 -18.79 31.32 25.43
C LEU A 183 -17.93 32.56 25.18
N GLU A 184 -17.25 32.66 24.08
CA GLU A 184 -16.49 33.85 23.66
C GLU A 184 -17.39 35.06 23.45
N GLU A 185 -18.55 34.87 22.80
CA GLU A 185 -19.53 35.92 22.58
C GLU A 185 -20.17 36.40 23.89
N GLU A 186 -20.45 35.49 24.82
CA GLU A 186 -20.94 35.80 26.16
C GLU A 186 -19.93 36.66 26.95
N LEU A 187 -18.65 36.26 26.96
CA LEU A 187 -17.58 37.05 27.55
C LEU A 187 -17.44 38.43 26.88
N ALA A 188 -17.53 38.50 25.56
CA ALA A 188 -17.52 39.78 24.85
C ALA A 188 -18.72 40.66 25.21
N SER A 189 -19.90 40.07 25.44
CA SER A 189 -21.11 40.78 25.89
C SER A 189 -20.95 41.32 27.30
N MET A 190 -20.40 40.52 28.22
CA MET A 190 -20.11 40.96 29.60
C MET A 190 -19.10 42.12 29.64
N ARG A 191 -18.08 42.08 28.78
CA ARG A 191 -17.12 43.19 28.62
C ARG A 191 -17.83 44.47 28.14
N ARG A 192 -18.67 44.38 27.13
CA ARG A 192 -19.44 45.52 26.60
C ARG A 192 -20.40 46.09 27.62
N ALA A 193 -20.94 45.27 28.50
CA ALA A 193 -21.81 45.68 29.59
C ALA A 193 -21.04 46.28 30.80
N GLY A 194 -19.73 46.33 30.77
CA GLY A 194 -18.90 46.84 31.86
C GLY A 194 -18.83 45.93 33.09
N VAL A 195 -19.28 44.69 33.00
CA VAL A 195 -19.23 43.69 34.07
C VAL A 195 -17.81 43.19 34.31
N LEU A 196 -16.99 43.16 33.22
CA LEU A 196 -15.60 42.73 33.26
C LEU A 196 -14.66 43.93 33.13
N GLU A 197 -13.95 44.25 34.21
CA GLU A 197 -12.97 45.36 34.26
C GLU A 197 -11.58 44.96 33.65
N ARG A 198 -11.28 43.67 33.55
CA ARG A 198 -9.98 43.16 33.09
C ARG A 198 -10.14 42.20 31.91
N GLU A 199 -9.09 42.15 31.11
CA GLU A 199 -8.97 41.15 30.03
C GLU A 199 -8.83 39.75 30.67
N VAL A 200 -9.83 38.91 30.48
CA VAL A 200 -9.82 37.53 30.97
C VAL A 200 -9.24 36.68 29.87
N SER A 201 -8.08 36.07 30.13
CA SER A 201 -7.48 35.11 29.19
C SER A 201 -8.20 33.77 29.33
N ILE A 202 -8.73 33.29 28.24
CA ILE A 202 -9.33 31.96 28.08
C ILE A 202 -8.45 31.02 27.27
N GLU A 203 -7.25 31.48 26.97
CA GLU A 203 -6.27 30.72 26.16
C GLU A 203 -5.83 29.47 26.94
N GLY A 204 -5.89 28.30 26.27
CA GLY A 204 -5.54 27.01 26.87
C GLY A 204 -6.61 26.36 27.75
N MET A 205 -7.75 27.04 28.02
CA MET A 205 -8.85 26.44 28.78
C MET A 205 -9.63 25.44 27.90
N ASN A 206 -10.02 24.30 28.50
CA ASN A 206 -11.04 23.43 27.91
C ASN A 206 -12.43 24.04 28.03
N LEU A 207 -13.42 23.47 27.29
CA LEU A 207 -14.79 24.04 27.29
C LEU A 207 -15.45 24.10 28.65
N LYS A 208 -15.24 23.08 29.49
CA LYS A 208 -15.80 23.04 30.85
C LYS A 208 -15.19 24.11 31.78
N GLU A 209 -13.89 24.33 31.63
CA GLU A 209 -13.19 25.38 32.36
C GLU A 209 -13.66 26.76 31.92
N MET A 210 -13.85 26.97 30.59
CA MET A 210 -14.39 28.22 30.04
C MET A 210 -15.80 28.50 30.57
N GLU A 211 -16.70 27.48 30.52
CA GLU A 211 -18.07 27.66 31.06
C GLU A 211 -18.07 27.99 32.55
N ALA A 212 -17.30 27.21 33.34
CA ALA A 212 -17.15 27.46 34.75
C ALA A 212 -16.57 28.85 35.05
N HIS A 213 -15.75 29.37 34.13
CA HIS A 213 -15.20 30.71 34.25
C HIS A 213 -16.28 31.79 33.97
N VAL A 214 -17.03 31.64 32.87
CA VAL A 214 -18.14 32.53 32.50
C VAL A 214 -19.20 32.57 33.58
N VAL A 215 -19.57 31.44 34.18
CA VAL A 215 -20.61 31.37 35.26
C VAL A 215 -20.16 32.02 36.57
N ARG A 216 -18.85 32.11 36.84
CA ARG A 216 -18.30 32.72 38.06
C ARG A 216 -18.12 34.24 38.00
N LEU A 217 -18.17 34.78 36.78
CA LEU A 217 -18.04 36.22 36.55
C LEU A 217 -19.36 36.95 36.74
#